data_9b96321c4b550679b7bba719d8f6a9da
#
_entry.id   9b96321c4b550679b7bba719d8f6a9da
#
_cell.length_a   1.000
_cell.length_b   1.000
_cell.length_c   1.000
_cell.angle_alpha   90.00
_cell.angle_beta   90.00
_cell.angle_gamma   90.00
#
_symmetry.space_group_name_H-M   'P 1'
#
loop_
_entity.id
_entity.type
_entity.pdbx_description
1 polymer ?
#
loop_
_entity_poly.entity_id
_entity_poly.type
_entity_poly.pdbx_seq_one_letter_code
_entity_poly.pdbx_strand_id
1 'polypeptide(L)'
;NADPKLFKKTEQLFKISFKEAIELSYLGASVIHPKTIKPLQNKGIPLSIRSFLNDSQKGSVISNNGENDRDIPSFIFKPNQLLISISTKDYSFIFEDHISELFRLFAEVGLKVHLMQNSALNFSICGHIKTPLLPKLLSSLNEKYVVKYNEKVDLLSIRHYKDFELPD
;
A
#
# COMPACT_ATOMS: atom_id res chain seq x y z
N ASN A 1 -2.92 5.37 14.46
CA ASN A 1 -3.88 4.88 13.45
C ASN A 1 -3.84 5.67 12.14
N ALA A 2 -3.22 6.83 12.11
CA ALA A 2 -2.96 7.61 10.90
C ALA A 2 -1.72 8.49 11.07
N ASP A 3 -1.23 9.12 9.99
CA ASP A 3 -0.13 10.09 10.08
C ASP A 3 -0.67 11.42 10.65
N PRO A 4 -0.21 11.87 11.82
CA PRO A 4 -0.69 13.10 12.44
C PRO A 4 -0.35 14.37 11.65
N LYS A 5 0.55 14.30 10.67
CA LYS A 5 0.84 15.41 9.76
C LYS A 5 -0.27 15.62 8.72
N LEU A 6 -1.02 14.58 8.42
CA LEU A 6 -2.08 14.58 7.40
C LEU A 6 -3.48 14.62 8.03
N PHE A 7 -3.65 14.01 9.21
CA PHE A 7 -4.94 13.88 9.88
C PHE A 7 -4.91 14.59 11.24
N LYS A 8 -5.88 15.47 11.48
CA LYS A 8 -5.95 16.28 12.72
C LYS A 8 -6.32 15.46 13.96
N LYS A 9 -7.13 14.39 13.79
CA LYS A 9 -7.57 13.51 14.87
C LYS A 9 -6.93 12.15 14.66
N THR A 10 -5.89 11.85 15.42
CA THR A 10 -5.19 10.57 15.37
C THR A 10 -5.09 9.96 16.74
N GLU A 11 -5.14 8.64 16.81
CA GLU A 11 -4.95 7.87 18.03
C GLU A 11 -3.68 7.04 17.95
N GLN A 12 -2.94 6.99 19.06
CA GLN A 12 -1.77 6.15 19.16
C GLN A 12 -2.18 4.68 19.35
N LEU A 13 -1.63 3.80 18.54
CA LEU A 13 -1.75 2.36 18.70
C LEU A 13 -0.73 1.89 19.74
N PHE A 14 -1.14 1.64 20.96
CA PHE A 14 -0.22 1.25 22.05
C PHE A 14 0.29 -0.17 21.92
N LYS A 15 -0.53 -1.08 21.42
CA LYS A 15 -0.19 -2.50 21.23
C LYS A 15 -0.70 -2.92 19.86
N ILE A 16 0.17 -3.50 19.04
CA ILE A 16 -0.18 -4.09 17.75
C ILE A 16 0.57 -5.40 17.57
N SER A 17 0.00 -6.31 16.77
CA SER A 17 0.71 -7.55 16.43
C SER A 17 1.81 -7.31 15.41
N PHE A 18 2.77 -8.26 15.32
CA PHE A 18 3.74 -8.27 14.22
C PHE A 18 3.05 -8.33 12.86
N LYS A 19 1.96 -9.10 12.74
CA LYS A 19 1.18 -9.21 11.52
C LYS A 19 0.62 -7.85 11.11
N GLU A 20 -0.03 -7.15 12.02
CA GLU A 20 -0.60 -5.82 11.76
C GLU A 20 0.49 -4.81 11.40
N ALA A 21 1.61 -4.80 12.11
CA ALA A 21 2.74 -3.92 11.81
C ALA A 21 3.33 -4.15 10.40
N ILE A 22 3.41 -5.41 9.95
CA ILE A 22 3.85 -5.76 8.58
C ILE A 22 2.85 -5.24 7.56
N GLU A 23 1.56 -5.45 7.75
CA GLU A 23 0.50 -4.99 6.86
C GLU A 23 0.48 -3.45 6.74
N LEU A 24 0.53 -2.75 7.87
CA LEU A 24 0.60 -1.29 7.88
C LEU A 24 1.85 -0.79 7.13
N SER A 25 2.99 -1.43 7.33
CA SER A 25 4.23 -1.07 6.64
C SER A 25 4.16 -1.34 5.14
N TYR A 26 3.56 -2.44 4.71
CA TYR A 26 3.32 -2.77 3.31
C TYR A 26 2.42 -1.72 2.64
N LEU A 27 1.37 -1.32 3.31
CA LEU A 27 0.46 -0.27 2.84
C LEU A 27 1.11 1.12 2.81
N GLY A 28 2.24 1.32 3.51
CA GLY A 28 3.02 2.56 3.44
C GLY A 28 3.19 3.33 4.74
N ALA A 29 2.72 2.79 5.86
CA ALA A 29 3.04 3.38 7.15
C ALA A 29 4.55 3.28 7.41
N SER A 30 5.22 4.43 7.50
CA SER A 30 6.70 4.53 7.53
C SER A 30 7.30 4.38 8.93
N VAL A 31 6.63 3.70 9.84
CA VAL A 31 7.10 3.60 11.24
C VAL A 31 8.24 2.61 11.38
N ILE A 32 8.17 1.45 10.72
CA ILE A 32 9.20 0.40 10.79
C ILE A 32 9.30 -0.31 9.44
N HIS A 33 10.53 -0.66 9.07
CA HIS A 33 10.73 -1.44 7.85
C HIS A 33 10.40 -2.93 8.09
N PRO A 34 9.65 -3.62 7.20
CA PRO A 34 9.28 -5.04 7.38
C PRO A 34 10.47 -5.98 7.62
N LYS A 35 11.64 -5.67 7.06
CA LYS A 35 12.87 -6.45 7.29
C LYS A 35 13.34 -6.42 8.74
N THR A 36 13.02 -5.38 9.51
CA THR A 36 13.33 -5.29 10.94
C THR A 36 12.36 -6.13 11.76
N ILE A 37 11.10 -6.22 11.36
CA ILE A 37 10.05 -6.95 12.09
C ILE A 37 10.27 -8.46 12.04
N LYS A 38 10.59 -9.00 10.86
CA LYS A 38 10.66 -10.45 10.64
C LYS A 38 11.64 -11.20 11.58
N PRO A 39 12.88 -10.74 11.80
CA PRO A 39 13.79 -11.41 12.76
C PRO A 39 13.27 -11.40 14.20
N LEU A 40 12.61 -10.31 14.61
CA LEU A 40 12.05 -10.18 15.96
C LEU A 40 10.85 -11.10 16.14
N GLN A 41 9.96 -11.14 15.15
CA GLN A 41 8.82 -12.06 15.14
C GLN A 41 9.27 -13.52 15.26
N ASN A 42 10.27 -13.94 14.49
CA ASN A 42 10.77 -15.32 14.51
C ASN A 42 11.32 -15.74 15.89
N LYS A 43 11.83 -14.78 16.64
CA LYS A 43 12.38 -15.01 17.99
C LYS A 43 11.40 -14.67 19.11
N GLY A 44 10.19 -14.18 18.79
CA GLY A 44 9.21 -13.75 19.77
C GLY A 44 9.64 -12.53 20.61
N ILE A 45 10.58 -11.73 20.12
CA ILE A 45 11.13 -10.58 20.85
C ILE A 45 10.24 -9.35 20.59
N PRO A 46 9.56 -8.79 21.61
CA PRO A 46 8.74 -7.60 21.44
C PRO A 46 9.58 -6.37 21.06
N LEU A 47 9.04 -5.51 20.21
CA LEU A 47 9.67 -4.28 19.77
C LEU A 47 8.94 -3.08 20.36
N SER A 48 9.63 -2.26 21.14
CA SER A 48 9.11 -1.02 21.71
C SER A 48 9.56 0.19 20.87
N ILE A 49 8.62 1.06 20.53
CA ILE A 49 8.86 2.29 19.77
C ILE A 49 8.51 3.47 20.65
N ARG A 50 9.46 4.36 20.90
CA ARG A 50 9.29 5.57 21.72
C ARG A 50 9.80 6.80 21.00
N SER A 51 9.26 7.96 21.36
CA SER A 51 9.76 9.25 20.90
C SER A 51 11.08 9.61 21.62
N PHE A 52 12.08 10.05 20.88
CA PHE A 52 13.30 10.62 21.47
C PHE A 52 13.06 12.01 22.09
N LEU A 53 12.04 12.72 21.65
CA LEU A 53 11.76 14.09 22.09
C LEU A 53 10.94 14.14 23.39
N ASN A 54 10.28 13.05 23.74
CA ASN A 54 9.45 12.96 24.93
C ASN A 54 9.52 11.56 25.55
N ASP A 55 10.47 11.39 26.45
CA ASP A 55 10.76 10.11 27.11
C ASP A 55 9.68 9.67 28.12
N SER A 56 8.87 10.62 28.61
CA SER A 56 7.77 10.33 29.54
C SER A 56 6.53 9.74 28.87
N GLN A 57 6.40 9.84 27.54
CA GLN A 57 5.27 9.24 26.80
C GLN A 57 5.42 7.72 26.68
N LYS A 58 4.31 7.03 26.94
CA LYS A 58 4.20 5.59 26.63
C LYS A 58 4.35 5.40 25.12
N GLY A 59 5.34 4.61 24.72
CA GLY A 59 5.52 4.22 23.33
C GLY A 59 4.52 3.16 22.88
N SER A 60 4.69 2.69 21.65
CA SER A 60 3.94 1.56 21.09
C SER A 60 4.75 0.26 21.22
N VAL A 61 4.09 -0.85 21.45
CA VAL A 61 4.71 -2.18 21.53
C VAL A 61 4.18 -3.07 20.42
N ILE A 62 5.09 -3.69 19.67
CA ILE A 62 4.79 -4.69 18.65
C ILE A 62 5.19 -6.06 19.21
N SER A 63 4.24 -7.00 19.23
CA SER A 63 4.46 -8.34 19.79
C SER A 63 3.63 -9.40 19.05
N ASN A 64 3.63 -10.64 19.53
CA ASN A 64 2.76 -11.70 19.00
C ASN A 64 1.28 -11.53 19.40
N ASN A 65 0.97 -10.70 20.38
CA ASN A 65 -0.40 -10.47 20.83
C ASN A 65 -1.12 -9.47 19.92
N GLY A 66 -2.17 -9.92 19.25
CA GLY A 66 -3.00 -9.15 18.32
C GLY A 66 -4.46 -8.99 18.76
N GLU A 67 -4.75 -9.18 20.04
CA GLU A 67 -6.14 -9.12 20.55
C GLU A 67 -6.85 -7.80 20.19
N ASN A 68 -6.12 -6.70 20.11
CA ASN A 68 -6.66 -5.35 19.87
C ASN A 68 -6.36 -4.80 18.46
N ASP A 69 -5.85 -5.61 17.54
CA ASP A 69 -5.46 -5.15 16.19
C ASP A 69 -6.63 -4.58 15.38
N ARG A 70 -7.86 -4.99 15.70
CA ARG A 70 -9.07 -4.65 14.94
C ARG A 70 -9.94 -3.56 15.56
N ASP A 71 -9.56 -3.04 16.70
CA ASP A 71 -10.43 -2.14 17.47
C ASP A 71 -10.41 -0.70 16.93
N ILE A 72 -9.32 -0.32 16.28
CA ILE A 72 -9.14 1.06 15.80
C ILE A 72 -8.89 1.04 14.28
N PRO A 73 -9.71 1.73 13.48
CA PRO A 73 -9.47 1.86 12.05
C PRO A 73 -8.16 2.60 11.79
N SER A 74 -7.41 2.14 10.79
CA SER A 74 -6.13 2.74 10.40
C SER A 74 -6.18 3.27 8.98
N PHE A 75 -5.73 4.52 8.81
CA PHE A 75 -5.73 5.25 7.55
C PHE A 75 -4.30 5.44 7.07
N ILE A 76 -3.99 4.92 5.91
CA ILE A 76 -2.66 4.99 5.31
C ILE A 76 -2.75 5.70 3.97
N PHE A 77 -2.03 6.81 3.86
CA PHE A 77 -2.06 7.69 2.70
C PHE A 77 -0.76 7.60 1.91
N LYS A 78 -0.87 7.36 0.61
CA LYS A 78 0.25 7.39 -0.34
C LYS A 78 -0.02 8.44 -1.41
N PRO A 79 0.63 9.59 -1.35
CA PRO A 79 0.48 10.64 -2.38
C PRO A 79 1.24 10.29 -3.66
N ASN A 80 0.90 11.02 -4.74
CA ASN A 80 1.62 11.02 -6.00
C ASN A 80 1.75 9.63 -6.65
N GLN A 81 0.66 8.89 -6.70
CA GLN A 81 0.60 7.61 -7.37
C GLN A 81 0.21 7.76 -8.85
N LEU A 82 0.48 6.71 -9.60
CA LEU A 82 0.04 6.51 -10.98
C LEU A 82 -1.08 5.49 -10.98
N LEU A 83 -2.23 5.85 -11.52
CA LEU A 83 -3.32 4.92 -11.80
C LEU A 83 -3.32 4.59 -13.29
N ILE A 84 -3.21 3.31 -13.65
CA ILE A 84 -3.27 2.84 -15.03
C ILE A 84 -4.43 1.85 -15.14
N SER A 85 -5.24 2.00 -16.19
CA SER A 85 -6.27 1.04 -16.57
C SER A 85 -5.96 0.54 -17.98
N ILE A 86 -5.91 -0.79 -18.13
CA ILE A 86 -5.46 -1.50 -19.33
C ILE A 86 -6.61 -2.39 -19.79
N SER A 87 -6.95 -2.33 -21.07
CA SER A 87 -7.92 -3.21 -21.69
C SER A 87 -7.43 -3.73 -23.04
N THR A 88 -7.94 -4.85 -23.48
CA THR A 88 -7.65 -5.41 -24.81
C THR A 88 -8.29 -4.54 -25.91
N LYS A 89 -7.69 -4.51 -27.11
CA LYS A 89 -8.18 -3.72 -28.24
C LYS A 89 -9.44 -4.32 -28.89
N ASP A 90 -9.63 -5.60 -28.73
CA ASP A 90 -10.68 -6.41 -29.37
C ASP A 90 -11.79 -6.85 -28.40
N TYR A 91 -11.81 -6.32 -27.19
CA TYR A 91 -12.73 -6.72 -26.12
C TYR A 91 -12.59 -8.18 -25.67
N SER A 92 -11.47 -8.84 -25.98
CA SER A 92 -11.17 -10.15 -25.41
C SER A 92 -10.94 -10.04 -23.90
N PHE A 93 -11.19 -11.15 -23.18
CA PHE A 93 -10.98 -11.19 -21.75
C PHE A 93 -9.49 -11.09 -21.39
N ILE A 94 -9.21 -10.46 -20.25
CA ILE A 94 -7.87 -10.42 -19.68
C ILE A 94 -7.67 -11.68 -18.85
N PHE A 95 -6.86 -12.61 -19.37
CA PHE A 95 -6.49 -13.87 -18.74
C PHE A 95 -5.08 -13.80 -18.13
N GLU A 96 -4.66 -14.90 -17.53
CA GLU A 96 -3.40 -15.06 -16.81
C GLU A 96 -2.18 -14.71 -17.66
N ASP A 97 -2.18 -15.06 -18.96
CA ASP A 97 -1.08 -14.75 -19.89
C ASP A 97 -0.89 -13.26 -20.07
N HIS A 98 -2.00 -12.51 -20.22
CA HIS A 98 -1.97 -11.06 -20.29
C HIS A 98 -1.41 -10.45 -19.00
N ILE A 99 -1.89 -10.94 -17.85
CA ILE A 99 -1.44 -10.47 -16.53
C ILE A 99 0.07 -10.74 -16.35
N SER A 100 0.53 -11.92 -16.74
CA SER A 100 1.95 -12.29 -16.70
C SER A 100 2.81 -11.36 -17.55
N GLU A 101 2.39 -11.07 -18.78
CA GLU A 101 3.07 -10.11 -19.66
C GLU A 101 3.11 -8.71 -19.07
N LEU A 102 1.97 -8.22 -18.54
CA LEU A 102 1.88 -6.91 -17.90
C LEU A 102 2.84 -6.77 -16.71
N PHE A 103 2.88 -7.79 -15.84
CA PHE A 103 3.82 -7.76 -14.70
C PHE A 103 5.30 -7.81 -15.15
N ARG A 104 5.62 -8.51 -16.22
CA ARG A 104 6.97 -8.48 -16.82
C ARG A 104 7.32 -7.06 -17.27
N LEU A 105 6.44 -6.37 -18.01
CA LEU A 105 6.66 -4.99 -18.43
C LEU A 105 6.79 -4.03 -17.25
N PHE A 106 5.98 -4.20 -16.20
CA PHE A 106 6.07 -3.40 -14.98
C PHE A 106 7.42 -3.60 -14.28
N ALA A 107 7.90 -4.83 -14.19
CA ALA A 107 9.19 -5.14 -13.58
C ALA A 107 10.37 -4.53 -14.37
N GLU A 108 10.33 -4.55 -15.69
CA GLU A 108 11.36 -3.98 -16.57
C GLU A 108 11.57 -2.48 -16.36
N VAL A 109 10.51 -1.75 -16.05
CA VAL A 109 10.55 -0.31 -15.75
C VAL A 109 10.61 0.00 -14.25
N GLY A 110 10.65 -1.04 -13.41
CA GLY A 110 10.69 -0.88 -11.95
C GLY A 110 9.44 -0.21 -11.36
N LEU A 111 8.28 -0.38 -12.00
CA LEU A 111 7.00 0.07 -11.46
C LEU A 111 6.65 -0.75 -10.22
N LYS A 112 6.38 -0.07 -9.11
CA LYS A 112 5.95 -0.69 -7.86
C LYS A 112 4.43 -0.66 -7.78
N VAL A 113 3.80 -1.82 -7.91
CA VAL A 113 2.34 -1.96 -7.77
C VAL A 113 1.97 -1.95 -6.30
N HIS A 114 1.02 -1.10 -5.90
CA HIS A 114 0.49 -0.99 -4.53
C HIS A 114 -0.92 -1.56 -4.43
N LEU A 115 -1.73 -1.39 -5.45
CA LEU A 115 -3.08 -1.91 -5.57
C LEU A 115 -3.27 -2.41 -7.00
N MET A 116 -3.99 -3.51 -7.15
CA MET A 116 -4.45 -4.01 -8.44
C MET A 116 -5.89 -4.48 -8.34
N GLN A 117 -6.60 -4.30 -9.43
CA GLN A 117 -7.96 -4.78 -9.61
C GLN A 117 -8.09 -5.39 -11.01
N ASN A 118 -8.57 -6.60 -11.08
CA ASN A 118 -8.88 -7.27 -12.34
C ASN A 118 -10.40 -7.40 -12.51
N SER A 119 -10.85 -7.21 -13.73
CA SER A 119 -12.19 -7.56 -14.20
C SER A 119 -12.08 -8.32 -15.53
N ALA A 120 -13.18 -8.75 -16.10
CA ALA A 120 -13.16 -9.49 -17.35
C ALA A 120 -12.45 -8.75 -18.50
N LEU A 121 -12.65 -7.42 -18.62
CA LEU A 121 -12.17 -6.61 -19.73
C LEU A 121 -11.09 -5.60 -19.34
N ASN A 122 -10.85 -5.38 -18.04
CA ASN A 122 -9.95 -4.33 -17.56
C ASN A 122 -9.04 -4.86 -16.47
N PHE A 123 -7.76 -4.50 -16.54
CA PHE A 123 -6.79 -4.64 -15.49
C PHE A 123 -6.32 -3.26 -15.07
N SER A 124 -6.57 -2.89 -13.82
CA SER A 124 -6.21 -1.59 -13.28
C SER A 124 -5.17 -1.75 -12.17
N ILE A 125 -4.17 -0.89 -12.18
CA ILE A 125 -3.16 -0.83 -11.12
C ILE A 125 -3.01 0.59 -10.60
N CYS A 126 -2.77 0.71 -9.30
CA CYS A 126 -2.26 1.92 -8.69
C CYS A 126 -0.87 1.64 -8.16
N GLY A 127 0.10 2.49 -8.48
CA GLY A 127 1.48 2.24 -8.15
C GLY A 127 2.38 3.45 -8.31
N HIS A 128 3.68 3.21 -8.17
CA HIS A 128 4.70 4.25 -8.30
C HIS A 128 5.76 3.86 -9.34
N ILE A 129 6.05 4.78 -10.25
CA ILE A 129 7.10 4.66 -11.26
C ILE A 129 7.98 5.92 -11.23
N LYS A 130 9.26 5.77 -11.56
CA LYS A 130 10.11 6.94 -11.80
C LYS A 130 9.66 7.65 -13.08
N THR A 131 9.39 8.93 -12.99
CA THR A 131 8.83 9.77 -14.08
C THR A 131 9.49 9.56 -15.44
N PRO A 132 10.84 9.47 -15.58
CA PRO A 132 11.46 9.27 -16.89
C PRO A 132 11.14 7.92 -17.56
N LEU A 133 10.61 6.95 -16.82
CA LEU A 133 10.32 5.60 -17.34
C LEU A 133 8.86 5.42 -17.76
N LEU A 134 7.97 6.35 -17.40
CA LEU A 134 6.56 6.27 -17.76
C LEU A 134 6.31 6.26 -19.29
N PRO A 135 6.93 7.14 -20.10
CA PRO A 135 6.74 7.11 -21.55
C PRO A 135 7.12 5.78 -22.18
N LYS A 136 8.21 5.15 -21.70
CA LYS A 136 8.65 3.82 -22.16
C LYS A 136 7.58 2.77 -21.86
N LEU A 137 7.04 2.76 -20.65
CA LEU A 137 5.98 1.82 -20.27
C LEU A 137 4.73 2.01 -21.12
N LEU A 138 4.26 3.26 -21.28
CA LEU A 138 3.08 3.57 -22.08
C LEU A 138 3.25 3.17 -23.54
N SER A 139 4.43 3.39 -24.13
CA SER A 139 4.72 2.94 -25.50
C SER A 139 4.58 1.43 -25.63
N SER A 140 5.22 0.66 -24.75
CA SER A 140 5.15 -0.81 -24.79
C SER A 140 3.73 -1.35 -24.57
N LEU A 141 2.97 -0.73 -23.66
CA LEU A 141 1.59 -1.13 -23.39
C LEU A 141 0.67 -0.83 -24.58
N ASN A 142 0.82 0.34 -25.21
CA ASN A 142 -0.03 0.78 -26.33
C ASN A 142 0.15 -0.04 -27.61
N GLU A 143 1.21 -0.82 -27.74
CA GLU A 143 1.40 -1.76 -28.86
C GLU A 143 0.24 -2.79 -28.90
N LYS A 144 -0.14 -3.32 -27.72
CA LYS A 144 -1.11 -4.42 -27.63
C LYS A 144 -2.44 -4.03 -26.98
N TYR A 145 -2.44 -3.03 -26.11
CA TYR A 145 -3.57 -2.69 -25.25
C TYR A 145 -4.09 -1.28 -25.51
N VAL A 146 -5.30 -1.02 -25.03
CA VAL A 146 -5.83 0.32 -24.83
C VAL A 146 -5.48 0.74 -23.39
N VAL A 147 -4.78 1.86 -23.24
CA VAL A 147 -4.27 2.32 -21.94
C VAL A 147 -4.85 3.68 -21.60
N LYS A 148 -5.45 3.77 -20.42
CA LYS A 148 -5.85 5.04 -19.80
C LYS A 148 -5.06 5.20 -18.51
N TYR A 149 -4.62 6.40 -18.19
CA TYR A 149 -3.85 6.65 -16.97
C TYR A 149 -4.10 8.03 -16.38
N ASN A 150 -3.90 8.15 -15.09
CA ASN A 150 -3.90 9.37 -14.33
C ASN A 150 -2.64 9.43 -13.47
N GLU A 151 -1.92 10.54 -13.56
CA GLU A 151 -0.77 10.82 -12.71
C GLU A 151 -1.19 11.65 -11.49
N LYS A 152 -0.35 11.62 -10.46
CA LYS A 152 -0.53 12.42 -9.22
C LYS A 152 -1.86 12.16 -8.53
N VAL A 153 -2.35 10.93 -8.60
CA VAL A 153 -3.48 10.51 -7.78
C VAL A 153 -2.98 10.09 -6.39
N ASP A 154 -3.85 10.13 -5.42
CA ASP A 154 -3.53 9.71 -4.06
C ASP A 154 -4.24 8.40 -3.74
N LEU A 155 -3.52 7.49 -3.07
CA LEU A 155 -4.06 6.21 -2.62
C LEU A 155 -4.29 6.27 -1.12
N LEU A 156 -5.55 6.18 -0.71
CA LEU A 156 -5.94 5.99 0.69
C LEU A 156 -6.31 4.53 0.94
N SER A 157 -5.62 3.89 1.88
CA SER A 157 -5.95 2.55 2.36
C SER A 157 -6.55 2.64 3.77
N ILE A 158 -7.70 2.02 3.97
CA ILE A 158 -8.37 1.97 5.27
C ILE A 158 -8.41 0.52 5.73
N ARG A 159 -7.86 0.26 6.93
CA ARG A 159 -7.92 -1.06 7.57
C ARG A 159 -8.89 -1.04 8.74
N HIS A 160 -9.48 -2.19 9.01
CA HIS A 160 -10.43 -2.39 10.13
C HIS A 160 -11.60 -1.42 10.08
N TYR A 161 -12.08 -1.19 8.85
CA TYR A 161 -13.29 -0.42 8.62
C TYR A 161 -14.48 -1.10 9.29
N LYS A 162 -15.13 -0.38 10.19
CA LYS A 162 -16.39 -0.77 10.82
C LYS A 162 -17.31 0.44 10.66
N ASP A 163 -18.47 0.28 10.05
CA ASP A 163 -19.56 1.27 9.95
C ASP A 163 -19.17 2.74 10.17
N PHE A 164 -18.09 3.14 9.53
CA PHE A 164 -17.43 4.43 9.71
C PHE A 164 -17.81 5.33 8.54
N GLU A 165 -18.38 6.50 8.84
CA GLU A 165 -18.53 7.56 7.85
C GLU A 165 -17.15 8.11 7.50
N LEU A 166 -16.84 8.16 6.18
CA LEU A 166 -15.61 8.77 5.73
C LEU A 166 -15.57 10.22 6.19
N PRO A 167 -14.48 10.69 6.81
CA PRO A 167 -14.36 12.12 7.13
C PRO A 167 -14.36 12.93 5.83
N ASP A 168 -15.09 14.03 5.84
CA ASP A 168 -15.14 15.04 4.76
C ASP A 168 -13.77 15.62 4.44
#